data_063f423ba1655a5fc6b4b6254d22b90a
#
_entry.id   063f423ba1655a5fc6b4b6254d22b90a
#
_cell.length_a   1.000
_cell.length_b   1.000
_cell.length_c   1.000
_cell.angle_alpha   90.00
_cell.angle_beta   90.00
_cell.angle_gamma   90.00
#
_symmetry.space_group_name_H-M   'P 1'
#
loop_
_entity.id
_entity.type
_entity.pdbx_description
1 polymer ?
#
loop_
_entity_poly.entity_id
_entity_poly.type
_entity_poly.pdbx_seq_one_letter_code
_entity_poly.pdbx_strand_id
1 'polypeptide(L)'
;LKVNTFAPFFLIKSALPYLTRSKGSVLNIGSVNAWSGEPNLLAYSISKGALMTMTRNLGDSLHRKNNVRVNQINPGWVLTEKEVERKKNHGLKHDWYKNLPNIYAPSGRILLPEEIASLATYWLSDESGPVSGQVIDLEQYPMIGRNISKDPLNLT
;
A
#
# COMPACT_ATOMS: atom_id res chain seq x y z
N LEU A 1 4.59 -12.05 -8.08
CA LEU A 1 3.42 -12.62 -7.38
C LEU A 1 3.81 -13.36 -6.09
N LYS A 2 4.89 -14.15 -6.07
CA LYS A 2 5.25 -14.98 -4.90
C LYS A 2 5.25 -14.19 -3.59
N VAL A 3 5.97 -13.08 -3.51
CA VAL A 3 6.13 -12.27 -2.29
C VAL A 3 4.90 -11.40 -2.01
N ASN A 4 4.37 -10.71 -3.02
CA ASN A 4 3.33 -9.69 -2.79
C ASN A 4 1.89 -10.23 -2.83
N THR A 5 1.68 -11.48 -3.26
CA THR A 5 0.35 -12.06 -3.39
C THR A 5 0.25 -13.41 -2.68
N PHE A 6 1.06 -14.39 -3.06
CA PHE A 6 0.96 -15.73 -2.48
C PHE A 6 1.42 -15.77 -1.02
N ALA A 7 2.50 -15.08 -0.65
CA ALA A 7 2.94 -15.06 0.74
C ALA A 7 1.86 -14.48 1.68
N PRO A 8 1.26 -13.29 1.43
CA PRO A 8 0.13 -12.81 2.22
C PRO A 8 -1.03 -13.80 2.30
N PHE A 9 -1.40 -14.43 1.19
CA PHE A 9 -2.46 -15.44 1.17
C PHE A 9 -2.16 -16.60 2.11
N PHE A 10 -0.96 -17.19 2.03
CA PHE A 10 -0.60 -18.31 2.89
C PHE A 10 -0.45 -17.91 4.35
N LEU A 11 0.04 -16.70 4.64
CA LEU A 11 0.09 -16.17 6.01
C LEU A 11 -1.30 -16.03 6.61
N ILE A 12 -2.25 -15.43 5.87
CA ILE A 12 -3.65 -15.31 6.32
C ILE A 12 -4.26 -16.69 6.54
N LYS A 13 -4.07 -17.62 5.59
CA LYS A 13 -4.57 -18.99 5.70
C LYS A 13 -4.05 -19.69 6.95
N SER A 14 -2.74 -19.59 7.23
CA SER A 14 -2.11 -20.23 8.40
C SER A 14 -2.53 -19.55 9.71
N ALA A 15 -2.75 -18.24 9.72
CA ALA A 15 -3.18 -17.49 10.89
C ALA A 15 -4.70 -17.60 11.16
N LEU A 16 -5.48 -18.09 10.20
CA LEU A 16 -6.95 -18.04 10.26
C LEU A 16 -7.54 -18.65 11.54
N PRO A 17 -7.09 -19.80 12.07
CA PRO A 17 -7.62 -20.33 13.32
C PRO A 17 -7.47 -19.40 14.51
N TYR A 18 -6.35 -18.67 14.57
CA TYR A 18 -6.03 -17.71 15.63
C TYR A 18 -6.85 -16.42 15.44
N LEU A 19 -6.90 -15.91 14.22
CA LEU A 19 -7.70 -14.75 13.86
C LEU A 19 -9.19 -14.96 14.13
N THR A 20 -9.73 -16.14 13.82
CA THR A 20 -11.12 -16.49 14.10
C THR A 20 -11.41 -16.46 15.60
N ARG A 21 -10.52 -17.01 16.41
CA ARG A 21 -10.68 -17.04 17.87
C ARG A 21 -10.68 -15.66 18.49
N SER A 22 -9.82 -14.78 18.01
CA SER A 22 -9.69 -13.40 18.49
C SER A 22 -10.64 -12.40 17.81
N LYS A 23 -11.40 -12.81 16.79
CA LYS A 23 -12.15 -11.91 15.88
C LYS A 23 -11.22 -10.81 15.31
N GLY A 24 -10.03 -11.22 14.91
CA GLY A 24 -8.93 -10.33 14.62
C GLY A 24 -9.06 -9.56 13.31
N SER A 25 -8.05 -8.75 13.06
CA SER A 25 -7.94 -7.92 11.87
C SER A 25 -6.64 -8.21 11.12
N VAL A 26 -6.72 -8.15 9.79
CA VAL A 26 -5.59 -8.25 8.87
C VAL A 26 -5.51 -6.95 8.09
N LEU A 27 -4.32 -6.39 7.98
CA LEU A 27 -4.05 -5.25 7.12
C LEU A 27 -2.98 -5.61 6.09
N ASN A 28 -3.35 -5.52 4.83
CA ASN A 28 -2.42 -5.66 3.72
C ASN A 28 -1.83 -4.30 3.34
N ILE A 29 -0.53 -4.26 3.06
CA ILE A 29 0.13 -3.07 2.52
C ILE A 29 0.26 -3.25 1.01
N GLY A 30 -0.60 -2.54 0.31
CA GLY A 30 -0.70 -2.51 -1.15
C GLY A 30 0.25 -1.49 -1.79
N SER A 31 -0.26 -0.80 -2.77
CA SER A 31 0.35 0.37 -3.42
C SER A 31 -0.72 1.04 -4.30
N VAL A 32 -0.64 2.35 -4.47
CA VAL A 32 -1.45 3.06 -5.48
C VAL A 32 -1.24 2.51 -6.90
N ASN A 33 -0.10 1.86 -7.16
CA ASN A 33 0.17 1.16 -8.42
C ASN A 33 -0.74 -0.06 -8.65
N ALA A 34 -1.55 -0.46 -7.66
CA ALA A 34 -2.54 -1.53 -7.82
C ALA A 34 -3.67 -1.15 -8.80
N TRP A 35 -3.92 0.13 -9.02
CA TRP A 35 -5.00 0.62 -9.89
C TRP A 35 -4.61 0.64 -11.38
N SER A 36 -3.71 1.54 -11.74
CA SER A 36 -3.34 1.78 -13.14
C SER A 36 -1.88 1.43 -13.44
N GLY A 37 -1.11 1.12 -12.40
CA GLY A 37 0.32 0.88 -12.54
C GLY A 37 1.13 2.17 -12.74
N GLU A 38 2.43 1.98 -12.87
CA GLU A 38 3.40 3.00 -13.24
C GLU A 38 4.22 2.46 -14.41
N PRO A 39 4.58 3.27 -15.41
CA PRO A 39 5.50 2.84 -16.46
C PRO A 39 6.74 2.18 -15.84
N ASN A 40 7.22 1.11 -16.46
CA ASN A 40 8.35 0.29 -15.99
C ASN A 40 8.15 -0.55 -14.73
N LEU A 41 6.96 -0.53 -14.10
CA LEU A 41 6.63 -1.32 -12.90
C LEU A 41 5.51 -2.35 -13.13
N LEU A 42 5.36 -2.87 -14.36
CA LEU A 42 4.25 -3.76 -14.73
C LEU A 42 4.09 -4.96 -13.79
N ALA A 43 5.15 -5.75 -13.57
CA ALA A 43 5.08 -6.94 -12.72
C ALA A 43 4.75 -6.60 -11.25
N TYR A 44 5.25 -5.49 -10.75
CA TYR A 44 4.92 -4.97 -9.43
C TYR A 44 3.44 -4.56 -9.34
N SER A 45 2.96 -3.80 -10.30
CA SER A 45 1.57 -3.33 -10.39
C SER A 45 0.59 -4.49 -10.46
N ILE A 46 0.87 -5.50 -11.30
CA ILE A 46 0.07 -6.74 -11.36
C ILE A 46 0.01 -7.41 -9.98
N SER A 47 1.15 -7.51 -9.28
CA SER A 47 1.19 -8.16 -7.97
C SER A 47 0.39 -7.40 -6.91
N LYS A 48 0.40 -6.08 -6.96
CA LYS A 48 -0.35 -5.22 -6.03
C LYS A 48 -1.84 -5.16 -6.39
N GLY A 49 -2.19 -5.23 -7.67
CA GLY A 49 -3.58 -5.41 -8.13
C GLY A 49 -4.16 -6.74 -7.68
N ALA A 50 -3.39 -7.83 -7.79
CA ALA A 50 -3.79 -9.14 -7.28
C ALA A 50 -4.02 -9.14 -5.75
N LEU A 51 -3.12 -8.47 -4.98
CA LEU A 51 -3.29 -8.30 -3.54
C LEU A 51 -4.56 -7.51 -3.21
N MET A 52 -4.84 -6.47 -3.97
CA MET A 52 -6.06 -5.65 -3.80
C MET A 52 -7.34 -6.47 -4.01
N THR A 53 -7.39 -7.26 -5.08
CA THR A 53 -8.53 -8.15 -5.36
C THR A 53 -8.68 -9.21 -4.26
N MET A 54 -7.57 -9.82 -3.83
CA MET A 54 -7.55 -10.77 -2.73
C MET A 54 -8.07 -10.15 -1.43
N THR A 55 -7.67 -8.93 -1.10
CA THR A 55 -8.13 -8.22 0.09
C THR A 55 -9.64 -8.06 0.09
N ARG A 56 -10.23 -7.64 -1.01
CA ARG A 56 -11.70 -7.47 -1.14
C ARG A 56 -12.44 -8.80 -1.00
N ASN A 57 -11.95 -9.84 -1.66
CA ASN A 57 -12.55 -11.15 -1.60
C ASN A 57 -12.49 -11.77 -0.19
N LEU A 58 -11.30 -11.78 0.42
CA LEU A 58 -11.12 -12.29 1.77
C LEU A 58 -11.81 -11.41 2.81
N GLY A 59 -11.85 -10.10 2.60
CA GLY A 59 -12.56 -9.16 3.47
C GLY A 59 -14.05 -9.45 3.57
N ASP A 60 -14.70 -9.81 2.48
CA ASP A 60 -16.10 -10.26 2.52
C ASP A 60 -16.23 -11.66 3.09
N SER A 61 -15.51 -12.64 2.53
CA SER A 61 -15.70 -14.06 2.86
C SER A 61 -15.31 -14.41 4.30
N LEU A 62 -14.20 -13.91 4.80
CA LEU A 62 -13.74 -14.18 6.17
C LEU A 62 -14.52 -13.38 7.20
N HIS A 63 -14.97 -12.18 6.86
CA HIS A 63 -15.83 -11.41 7.76
C HIS A 63 -17.15 -12.14 8.02
N ARG A 64 -17.80 -12.62 6.97
CA ARG A 64 -19.07 -13.38 7.08
C ARG A 64 -18.92 -14.71 7.82
N LYS A 65 -17.85 -15.45 7.53
CA LYS A 65 -17.69 -16.81 8.03
C LYS A 65 -16.98 -16.90 9.38
N ASN A 66 -16.04 -16.01 9.63
CA ASN A 66 -15.07 -16.10 10.70
C ASN A 66 -15.06 -14.87 11.61
N ASN A 67 -15.80 -13.82 11.27
CA ASN A 67 -15.75 -12.52 11.93
C ASN A 67 -14.34 -11.91 11.95
N VAL A 68 -13.56 -12.18 10.89
CA VAL A 68 -12.20 -11.67 10.68
C VAL A 68 -12.24 -10.56 9.64
N ARG A 69 -11.71 -9.40 9.97
CA ARG A 69 -11.64 -8.27 9.05
C ARG A 69 -10.35 -8.31 8.23
N VAL A 70 -10.43 -7.98 6.95
CA VAL A 70 -9.25 -7.89 6.06
C VAL A 70 -9.38 -6.61 5.26
N ASN A 71 -8.45 -5.68 5.46
CA ASN A 71 -8.42 -4.38 4.78
C ASN A 71 -7.04 -4.13 4.16
N GLN A 72 -6.92 -3.07 3.38
CA GLN A 72 -5.68 -2.72 2.70
C GLN A 72 -5.46 -1.20 2.68
N ILE A 73 -4.24 -0.80 2.93
CA ILE A 73 -3.74 0.55 2.61
C ILE A 73 -2.91 0.43 1.34
N ASN A 74 -3.13 1.33 0.39
CA ASN A 74 -2.29 1.54 -0.77
C ASN A 74 -1.46 2.81 -0.56
N PRO A 75 -0.24 2.71 -0.03
CA PRO A 75 0.62 3.86 0.06
C PRO A 75 0.97 4.41 -1.33
N GLY A 76 1.07 5.72 -1.42
CA GLY A 76 1.66 6.43 -2.53
C GLY A 76 3.19 6.46 -2.43
N TRP A 77 3.77 7.64 -2.61
CA TRP A 77 5.22 7.78 -2.56
C TRP A 77 5.70 8.07 -1.14
N VAL A 78 6.41 7.09 -0.57
CA VAL A 78 6.86 7.10 0.83
C VAL A 78 8.37 7.21 0.90
N LEU A 79 8.86 8.11 1.75
CA LEU A 79 10.30 8.32 2.01
C LEU A 79 10.83 7.22 2.93
N THR A 80 11.24 6.11 2.33
CA THR A 80 11.93 5.02 3.03
C THR A 80 13.43 5.07 2.76
N GLU A 81 14.25 4.47 3.64
CA GLU A 81 15.69 4.35 3.41
C GLU A 81 16.01 3.69 2.06
N LYS A 82 15.28 2.62 1.71
CA LYS A 82 15.43 1.94 0.41
C LYS A 82 15.07 2.84 -0.77
N GLU A 83 14.11 3.73 -0.62
CA GLU A 83 13.75 4.68 -1.68
C GLU A 83 14.85 5.72 -1.87
N VAL A 84 15.40 6.23 -0.78
CA VAL A 84 16.56 7.16 -0.83
C VAL A 84 17.73 6.50 -1.54
N GLU A 85 18.08 5.26 -1.15
CA GLU A 85 19.16 4.50 -1.78
C GLU A 85 18.89 4.22 -3.27
N ARG A 86 17.67 3.79 -3.60
CA ARG A 86 17.25 3.53 -4.98
C ARG A 86 17.42 4.76 -5.87
N LYS A 87 16.96 5.92 -5.41
CA LYS A 87 17.03 7.17 -6.16
C LYS A 87 18.47 7.66 -6.30
N LYS A 88 19.31 7.47 -5.28
CA LYS A 88 20.75 7.72 -5.35
C LYS A 88 21.41 6.85 -6.43
N ASN A 89 21.07 5.55 -6.50
CA ASN A 89 21.57 4.64 -7.54
C ASN A 89 21.09 5.04 -8.96
N HIS A 90 19.98 5.77 -9.07
CA HIS A 90 19.50 6.37 -10.31
C HIS A 90 20.16 7.73 -10.63
N GLY A 91 21.16 8.16 -9.85
CA GLY A 91 21.93 9.39 -10.10
C GLY A 91 21.35 10.66 -9.48
N LEU A 92 20.30 10.56 -8.65
CA LEU A 92 19.77 11.73 -7.95
C LEU A 92 20.65 12.12 -6.76
N LYS A 93 20.63 13.41 -6.41
CA LYS A 93 21.34 13.94 -5.23
C LYS A 93 20.80 13.30 -3.96
N HIS A 94 21.60 13.29 -2.89
CA HIS A 94 21.22 12.70 -1.60
C HIS A 94 19.92 13.31 -1.02
N ASP A 95 19.69 14.58 -1.27
CA ASP A 95 18.56 15.37 -0.76
C ASP A 95 17.45 15.62 -1.80
N TRP A 96 17.36 14.79 -2.84
CA TRP A 96 16.44 14.90 -3.96
C TRP A 96 14.97 15.13 -3.52
N TYR A 97 14.58 14.58 -2.36
CA TYR A 97 13.21 14.64 -1.85
C TYR A 97 12.85 15.99 -1.21
N LYS A 98 13.83 16.91 -1.04
CA LYS A 98 13.58 18.21 -0.40
C LYS A 98 12.98 19.25 -1.35
N ASN A 99 13.18 19.08 -2.66
CA ASN A 99 12.78 20.05 -3.68
C ASN A 99 12.05 19.35 -4.82
N LEU A 100 10.98 18.62 -4.48
CA LEU A 100 10.17 17.94 -5.48
C LEU A 100 9.18 18.91 -6.16
N PRO A 101 8.95 18.73 -7.47
CA PRO A 101 7.88 19.44 -8.16
C PRO A 101 6.53 19.20 -7.46
N ASN A 102 5.71 20.26 -7.37
CA ASN A 102 4.39 20.23 -6.72
C ASN A 102 3.46 19.13 -7.27
N ILE A 103 3.63 18.76 -8.55
CA ILE A 103 2.86 17.68 -9.17
C ILE A 103 3.07 16.32 -8.49
N TYR A 104 4.22 16.08 -7.85
CA TYR A 104 4.55 14.85 -7.13
C TYR A 104 4.38 15.00 -5.62
N ALA A 105 4.55 16.19 -5.09
CA ALA A 105 4.53 16.48 -3.67
C ALA A 105 3.83 17.82 -3.39
N PRO A 106 2.50 17.88 -3.46
CA PRO A 106 1.73 19.10 -3.22
C PRO A 106 2.01 19.76 -1.87
N SER A 107 2.34 18.98 -0.85
CA SER A 107 2.72 19.48 0.49
C SER A 107 4.19 19.88 0.62
N GLY A 108 4.98 19.85 -0.46
CA GLY A 108 6.42 20.09 -0.46
C GLY A 108 7.28 18.91 -0.01
N ARG A 109 6.67 17.79 0.34
CA ARG A 109 7.36 16.54 0.74
C ARG A 109 6.56 15.31 0.35
N ILE A 110 7.19 14.16 0.27
CA ILE A 110 6.49 12.86 0.14
C ILE A 110 6.09 12.32 1.50
N LEU A 111 5.27 11.26 1.51
CA LEU A 111 4.77 10.64 2.74
C LEU A 111 5.92 10.05 3.58
N LEU A 112 5.71 9.99 4.89
CA LEU A 112 6.61 9.34 5.83
C LEU A 112 6.06 7.98 6.24
N PRO A 113 6.92 7.01 6.62
CA PRO A 113 6.48 5.70 7.13
C PRO A 113 5.53 5.80 8.32
N GLU A 114 5.71 6.79 9.19
CA GLU A 114 4.89 7.04 10.39
C GLU A 114 3.45 7.40 10.02
N GLU A 115 3.22 8.05 8.89
CA GLU A 115 1.88 8.38 8.41
C GLU A 115 1.13 7.12 7.96
N ILE A 116 1.84 6.18 7.34
CA ILE A 116 1.29 4.86 7.01
C ILE A 116 0.99 4.07 8.28
N ALA A 117 1.92 4.09 9.26
CA ALA A 117 1.79 3.39 10.52
C ALA A 117 0.60 3.89 11.35
N SER A 118 0.34 5.20 11.36
CA SER A 118 -0.80 5.79 12.06
C SER A 118 -2.13 5.25 11.52
N LEU A 119 -2.30 5.21 10.20
CA LEU A 119 -3.50 4.64 9.59
C LEU A 119 -3.57 3.12 9.78
N ALA A 120 -2.42 2.43 9.76
CA ALA A 120 -2.35 1.00 10.00
C ALA A 120 -2.82 0.65 11.42
N THR A 121 -2.44 1.43 12.42
CA THR A 121 -2.86 1.26 13.82
C THR A 121 -4.38 1.34 13.94
N TYR A 122 -5.01 2.35 13.32
CA TYR A 122 -6.47 2.46 13.28
C TYR A 122 -7.12 1.21 12.64
N TRP A 123 -6.65 0.76 11.48
CA TRP A 123 -7.24 -0.39 10.78
C TRP A 123 -7.08 -1.72 11.52
N LEU A 124 -6.04 -1.85 12.33
CA LEU A 124 -5.81 -3.05 13.14
C LEU A 124 -6.55 -3.00 14.48
N SER A 125 -6.97 -1.83 14.93
CA SER A 125 -7.73 -1.67 16.18
C SER A 125 -9.21 -2.02 16.01
N ASP A 126 -9.92 -2.18 17.12
CA ASP A 126 -11.37 -2.42 17.14
C ASP A 126 -12.17 -1.19 16.69
N GLU A 127 -11.58 0.01 16.74
CA GLU A 127 -12.20 1.25 16.29
C GLU A 127 -12.57 1.25 14.80
N SER A 128 -11.88 0.47 13.99
CA SER A 128 -12.18 0.32 12.56
C SER A 128 -13.30 -0.70 12.26
N GLY A 129 -13.82 -1.40 13.27
CA GLY A 129 -14.93 -2.33 13.09
C GLY A 129 -16.28 -1.64 12.88
N PRO A 130 -17.23 -2.26 12.17
CA PRO A 130 -17.20 -3.58 11.53
C PRO A 130 -16.70 -3.57 10.07
N VAL A 131 -15.82 -2.64 9.70
CA VAL A 131 -15.42 -2.42 8.31
C VAL A 131 -14.43 -3.48 7.83
N SER A 132 -14.73 -4.12 6.70
CA SER A 132 -13.87 -5.14 6.07
C SER A 132 -13.97 -5.09 4.55
N GLY A 133 -12.91 -5.53 3.86
CA GLY A 133 -12.82 -5.51 2.41
C GLY A 133 -12.49 -4.14 1.81
N GLN A 134 -12.14 -3.16 2.64
CA GLN A 134 -11.82 -1.82 2.19
C GLN A 134 -10.37 -1.71 1.72
N VAL A 135 -10.19 -0.89 0.69
CA VAL A 135 -8.90 -0.54 0.13
C VAL A 135 -8.82 0.97 0.10
N ILE A 136 -7.89 1.53 0.85
CA ILE A 136 -7.73 2.97 1.00
C ILE A 136 -6.40 3.40 0.40
N ASP A 137 -6.46 4.35 -0.53
CA ASP A 137 -5.28 5.00 -1.09
C ASP A 137 -4.80 6.08 -0.11
N LEU A 138 -3.53 6.01 0.26
CA LEU A 138 -2.88 7.02 1.09
C LEU A 138 -1.84 7.74 0.25
N GLU A 139 -2.29 8.78 -0.42
CA GLU A 139 -1.48 9.68 -1.23
C GLU A 139 -2.03 11.11 -1.10
N GLN A 140 -1.21 12.09 -1.43
CA GLN A 140 -1.52 13.52 -1.30
C GLN A 140 -2.52 14.03 -2.34
N TYR A 141 -2.82 13.22 -3.36
CA TYR A 141 -3.71 13.56 -4.47
C TYR A 141 -4.44 12.30 -4.98
N PRO A 142 -5.60 12.48 -5.64
CA PRO A 142 -6.32 11.35 -6.21
C PRO A 142 -5.49 10.62 -7.28
N MET A 143 -5.37 9.30 -7.15
CA MET A 143 -4.53 8.49 -8.05
C MET A 143 -5.22 8.07 -9.34
N ILE A 144 -6.56 8.03 -9.37
CA ILE A 144 -7.32 7.60 -10.55
C ILE A 144 -7.00 8.49 -11.74
N GLY A 145 -6.43 7.90 -12.79
CA GLY A 145 -6.04 8.60 -14.02
C GLY A 145 -4.79 9.48 -13.87
N ARG A 146 -4.04 9.38 -12.77
CA ARG A 146 -2.96 10.32 -12.46
C ARG A 146 -1.66 9.67 -11.94
N ASN A 147 -1.38 8.45 -12.35
CA ASN A 147 -0.13 7.80 -11.97
C ASN A 147 1.01 8.23 -12.88
N ILE A 148 1.63 9.34 -12.54
CA ILE A 148 2.74 9.93 -13.30
C ILE A 148 4.02 9.15 -12.99
N SER A 149 4.81 8.89 -14.04
CA SER A 149 6.13 8.28 -13.87
C SER A 149 7.02 9.14 -12.97
N LYS A 150 7.59 8.50 -11.97
CA LYS A 150 8.58 9.10 -11.06
C LYS A 150 10.01 8.80 -11.52
N ASP A 151 10.18 8.78 -12.86
CA ASP A 151 11.49 8.63 -13.47
C ASP A 151 12.39 9.82 -13.14
N PRO A 152 13.71 9.61 -12.89
CA PRO A 152 14.65 10.70 -12.63
C PRO A 152 14.61 11.83 -13.65
N LEU A 153 14.38 11.52 -14.93
CA LEU A 153 14.28 12.52 -16.01
C LEU A 153 13.09 13.48 -15.85
N ASN A 154 12.08 13.11 -15.06
CA ASN A 154 10.90 13.93 -14.79
C ASN A 154 10.98 14.64 -13.43
N LEU A 155 12.06 14.45 -12.68
CA LEU A 155 12.27 15.04 -11.36
C LEU A 155 13.29 16.19 -11.36
N THR A 156 13.88 16.48 -12.54
CA THR A 156 14.78 17.63 -12.77
C THR A 156 14.00 18.79 -13.48
#